data_9c8ce887f90eae5a1438e3a713b98c74
#
_entry.id   9c8ce887f90eae5a1438e3a713b98c74
#
_cell.length_a   1.000
_cell.length_b   1.000
_cell.length_c   1.000
_cell.angle_alpha   90.00
_cell.angle_beta   90.00
_cell.angle_gamma   90.00
#
_symmetry.space_group_name_H-M   'P 1'
#
loop_
_entity.id
_entity.type
_entity.pdbx_description
1 polymer ?
#
loop_
_entity_poly.entity_id
_entity_poly.type
_entity_poly.pdbx_seq_one_letter_code
_entity_poly.pdbx_strand_id
1 'polypeptide(L)'
;MIKLLLGDEACARGAYEAGCRVATAYPGTPSTEILEALVKYKEVYCEWSTNEKVALEVALGAANAGARSLVAMKHVGLNVASDPLFSSAYIGVKAGMVIVTCDDPGMHSSQNEQDNRFYGLFAKLPVLSPSDSQEVKDFTKLAFEISEEFEIPVILRLTTRVSHSKSPVKLEERKELPVKGYNSEVWRTNLLPQFARKRHRVLEEKLINLEAYSEKTPINRIEEGRKSFGIIADGVAYLYARDAFPNASFLKLGMVYPFPKNLVRNFAQRVRKVYVVEEVDPFLEILTKASGVKALGKELLPLCDELNPLIVKNALKKKKKKVKREEAIPRPPALCPGCPHTGVFYLLQRKNLILTGDIGCYTLGALPPHKAMDTCVCMGASITFAHGIEKALGKTDPRRIVALIGDSTFFHMGVPGLINVGYNKGNIVTIVFDNRTT
;
A
#
# COMPACT_ATOMS: atom_id res chain seq x y z
N MET A 1 -5.66 0.63 29.30
CA MET A 1 -4.81 1.84 29.21
C MET A 1 -5.09 2.50 27.86
N ILE A 2 -5.10 3.86 27.80
CA ILE A 2 -5.21 4.61 26.54
C ILE A 2 -3.86 5.25 26.26
N LYS A 3 -3.38 5.16 25.01
CA LYS A 3 -2.17 5.83 24.53
C LYS A 3 -2.46 6.59 23.24
N LEU A 4 -1.71 7.66 23.00
CA LEU A 4 -1.74 8.39 21.74
C LEU A 4 -0.73 7.73 20.78
N LEU A 5 -1.23 7.08 19.72
CA LEU A 5 -0.41 6.32 18.76
C LEU A 5 -0.60 6.85 17.34
N LEU A 6 0.46 6.78 16.53
CA LEU A 6 0.36 6.85 15.07
C LEU A 6 -0.46 5.66 14.54
N GLY A 7 -1.01 5.76 13.34
CA GLY A 7 -1.66 4.62 12.71
C GLY A 7 -0.73 3.42 12.57
N ASP A 8 0.52 3.65 12.17
CA ASP A 8 1.52 2.58 12.05
C ASP A 8 1.88 1.94 13.40
N GLU A 9 2.04 2.74 14.45
CA GLU A 9 2.21 2.23 15.82
C GLU A 9 0.98 1.44 16.30
N ALA A 10 -0.22 1.87 15.90
CA ALA A 10 -1.47 1.20 16.21
C ALA A 10 -1.62 -0.13 15.44
N CYS A 11 -1.18 -0.19 14.18
CA CYS A 11 -1.08 -1.43 13.40
C CYS A 11 -0.15 -2.44 14.09
N ALA A 12 1.05 -2.00 14.44
CA ALA A 12 2.00 -2.80 15.20
C ALA A 12 1.42 -3.30 16.52
N ARG A 13 0.73 -2.42 17.26
CA ARG A 13 0.05 -2.79 18.51
C ARG A 13 -1.06 -3.81 18.29
N GLY A 14 -1.88 -3.65 17.27
CA GLY A 14 -2.94 -4.60 16.89
C GLY A 14 -2.37 -5.97 16.55
N ALA A 15 -1.28 -6.02 15.78
CA ALA A 15 -0.59 -7.26 15.45
C ALA A 15 -0.01 -7.95 16.70
N TYR A 16 0.62 -7.19 17.59
CA TYR A 16 1.10 -7.70 18.86
C TYR A 16 -0.03 -8.29 19.72
N GLU A 17 -1.12 -7.55 19.93
CA GLU A 17 -2.27 -7.98 20.70
C GLU A 17 -2.95 -9.23 20.10
N ALA A 18 -2.94 -9.33 18.76
CA ALA A 18 -3.47 -10.49 18.05
C ALA A 18 -2.56 -11.73 18.11
N GLY A 19 -1.42 -11.69 18.77
CA GLY A 19 -0.49 -12.82 18.85
C GLY A 19 0.31 -13.08 17.58
N CYS A 20 0.59 -12.05 16.77
CA CYS A 20 1.50 -12.13 15.62
C CYS A 20 2.87 -12.66 16.06
N ARG A 21 3.45 -13.58 15.29
CA ARG A 21 4.74 -14.22 15.58
C ARG A 21 5.83 -13.80 14.61
N VAL A 22 5.47 -13.50 13.36
CA VAL A 22 6.43 -13.16 12.31
C VAL A 22 5.95 -11.90 11.61
N ALA A 23 6.82 -10.90 11.52
CA ALA A 23 6.56 -9.66 10.81
C ALA A 23 7.71 -9.35 9.86
N THR A 24 7.39 -9.06 8.62
CA THR A 24 8.36 -8.79 7.56
C THR A 24 8.00 -7.49 6.83
N ALA A 25 8.99 -6.79 6.32
CA ALA A 25 8.76 -5.57 5.55
C ALA A 25 9.95 -5.25 4.64
N TYR A 26 9.73 -4.35 3.70
CA TYR A 26 10.78 -3.56 3.06
C TYR A 26 10.53 -2.07 3.37
N PRO A 27 11.57 -1.27 3.67
CA PRO A 27 11.38 0.14 4.04
C PRO A 27 10.73 0.96 2.93
N GLY A 28 9.72 1.73 3.27
CA GLY A 28 9.01 2.59 2.31
C GLY A 28 7.93 3.43 3.00
N THR A 29 8.13 4.76 3.08
CA THR A 29 7.13 5.68 3.65
C THR A 29 5.84 5.64 2.82
N PRO A 30 4.66 5.46 3.44
CA PRO A 30 4.36 5.65 4.86
C PRO A 30 4.18 4.34 5.69
N SER A 31 4.87 3.24 5.43
CA SER A 31 4.70 1.95 6.13
C SER A 31 5.89 1.53 7.00
N THR A 32 7.00 2.27 6.94
CA THR A 32 8.27 1.90 7.61
C THR A 32 8.10 1.76 9.12
N GLU A 33 7.36 2.68 9.74
CA GLU A 33 7.18 2.78 11.18
C GLU A 33 6.41 1.59 11.77
N ILE A 34 5.70 0.80 10.95
CA ILE A 34 5.01 -0.43 11.40
C ILE A 34 6.02 -1.44 11.93
N LEU A 35 7.05 -1.77 11.16
CA LEU A 35 8.07 -2.73 11.60
C LEU A 35 8.96 -2.16 12.69
N GLU A 36 9.31 -0.86 12.62
CA GLU A 36 10.06 -0.17 13.66
C GLU A 36 9.35 -0.18 15.02
N ALA A 37 8.02 -0.16 15.01
CA ALA A 37 7.22 -0.30 16.22
C ALA A 37 7.12 -1.76 16.68
N LEU A 38 7.00 -2.72 15.75
CA LEU A 38 6.89 -4.15 16.06
C LEU A 38 8.17 -4.73 16.66
N VAL A 39 9.33 -4.32 16.19
CA VAL A 39 10.64 -4.83 16.70
C VAL A 39 10.84 -4.58 18.19
N LYS A 40 10.08 -3.67 18.80
CA LYS A 40 10.10 -3.41 20.25
C LYS A 40 9.46 -4.54 21.08
N TYR A 41 8.69 -5.43 20.44
CA TYR A 41 8.05 -6.58 21.08
C TYR A 41 8.87 -7.84 20.83
N LYS A 42 9.52 -8.35 21.87
CA LYS A 42 10.44 -9.50 21.81
C LYS A 42 9.77 -10.82 21.39
N GLU A 43 8.46 -10.90 21.53
CA GLU A 43 7.64 -12.06 21.15
C GLU A 43 7.40 -12.16 19.65
N VAL A 44 7.76 -11.14 18.87
CA VAL A 44 7.56 -11.08 17.44
C VAL A 44 8.93 -11.13 16.75
N TYR A 45 9.14 -12.11 15.89
CA TYR A 45 10.28 -12.09 14.97
C TYR A 45 10.04 -11.03 13.91
N CYS A 46 10.97 -10.09 13.78
CA CYS A 46 10.89 -9.00 12.81
C CYS A 46 12.11 -9.01 11.90
N GLU A 47 11.90 -8.86 10.59
CA GLU A 47 12.99 -8.73 9.63
C GLU A 47 12.71 -7.69 8.54
N TRP A 48 13.73 -6.95 8.16
CA TRP A 48 13.78 -6.22 6.91
C TRP A 48 14.24 -7.18 5.80
N SER A 49 13.34 -7.47 4.88
CA SER A 49 13.66 -8.34 3.73
C SER A 49 14.34 -7.54 2.62
N THR A 50 14.95 -8.22 1.66
CA THR A 50 15.66 -7.57 0.55
C THR A 50 14.74 -6.84 -0.42
N ASN A 51 13.50 -7.28 -0.54
CA ASN A 51 12.40 -6.61 -1.25
C ASN A 51 11.04 -7.11 -0.76
N GLU A 52 9.97 -6.48 -1.24
CA GLU A 52 8.60 -6.78 -0.81
C GLU A 52 8.10 -8.15 -1.26
N LYS A 53 8.60 -8.66 -2.40
CA LYS A 53 8.30 -10.03 -2.85
C LYS A 53 8.81 -11.04 -1.82
N VAL A 54 10.07 -10.92 -1.41
CA VAL A 54 10.69 -11.78 -0.38
C VAL A 54 9.97 -11.62 0.95
N ALA A 55 9.64 -10.39 1.36
CA ALA A 55 8.91 -10.12 2.59
C ALA A 55 7.57 -10.86 2.62
N LEU A 56 6.80 -10.80 1.54
CA LEU A 56 5.50 -11.47 1.46
C LEU A 56 5.64 -12.99 1.46
N GLU A 57 6.64 -13.53 0.77
CA GLU A 57 6.91 -14.97 0.72
C GLU A 57 7.29 -15.54 2.10
N VAL A 58 8.12 -14.81 2.87
CA VAL A 58 8.48 -15.20 4.24
C VAL A 58 7.26 -15.19 5.15
N ALA A 59 6.44 -14.13 5.12
CA ALA A 59 5.21 -14.07 5.88
C ALA A 59 4.22 -15.19 5.49
N LEU A 60 4.09 -15.50 4.20
CA LEU A 60 3.25 -16.58 3.69
C LEU A 60 3.74 -17.95 4.15
N GLY A 61 5.06 -18.16 4.16
CA GLY A 61 5.67 -19.37 4.71
C GLY A 61 5.34 -19.55 6.19
N ALA A 62 5.48 -18.49 6.99
CA ALA A 62 5.14 -18.51 8.41
C ALA A 62 3.64 -18.80 8.65
N ALA A 63 2.75 -18.17 7.88
CA ALA A 63 1.30 -18.44 7.97
C ALA A 63 0.96 -19.89 7.62
N ASN A 64 1.62 -20.49 6.63
CA ASN A 64 1.44 -21.89 6.27
C ASN A 64 2.07 -22.87 7.27
N ALA A 65 3.07 -22.45 8.03
CA ALA A 65 3.58 -23.18 9.19
C ALA A 65 2.69 -23.05 10.45
N GLY A 66 1.60 -22.29 10.36
CA GLY A 66 0.63 -22.14 11.43
C GLY A 66 0.94 -21.05 12.45
N ALA A 67 1.76 -20.07 12.08
CA ALA A 67 2.05 -18.88 12.88
C ALA A 67 1.39 -17.63 12.27
N ARG A 68 0.68 -16.82 13.09
CA ARG A 68 0.17 -15.52 12.61
C ARG A 68 1.30 -14.65 12.11
N SER A 69 1.17 -14.10 10.91
CA SER A 69 2.20 -13.29 10.26
C SER A 69 1.65 -11.99 9.68
N LEU A 70 2.48 -10.96 9.67
CA LEU A 70 2.20 -9.67 9.06
C LEU A 70 3.31 -9.30 8.09
N VAL A 71 2.94 -8.76 6.93
CA VAL A 71 3.88 -8.11 6.02
C VAL A 71 3.45 -6.68 5.76
N ALA A 72 4.37 -5.73 5.82
CA ALA A 72 4.09 -4.31 5.59
C ALA A 72 4.91 -3.77 4.42
N MET A 73 4.25 -2.96 3.59
CA MET A 73 4.87 -2.33 2.44
C MET A 73 4.12 -1.08 1.98
N LYS A 74 4.84 -0.21 1.29
CA LYS A 74 4.27 0.91 0.56
C LYS A 74 3.44 0.40 -0.64
N HIS A 75 2.55 1.24 -1.17
CA HIS A 75 1.69 0.86 -2.31
C HIS A 75 2.48 0.35 -3.53
N VAL A 76 3.60 0.99 -3.88
CA VAL A 76 4.45 0.53 -5.00
C VAL A 76 5.18 -0.78 -4.68
N GLY A 77 5.41 -1.08 -3.41
CA GLY A 77 5.96 -2.36 -2.98
C GLY A 77 5.02 -3.52 -3.27
N LEU A 78 3.70 -3.29 -3.25
CA LEU A 78 2.72 -4.31 -3.63
C LEU A 78 2.81 -4.68 -5.11
N ASN A 79 3.29 -3.76 -5.97
CA ASN A 79 3.60 -4.07 -7.37
C ASN A 79 4.74 -5.10 -7.47
N VAL A 80 5.76 -4.96 -6.63
CA VAL A 80 6.90 -5.91 -6.56
C VAL A 80 6.45 -7.26 -6.00
N ALA A 81 5.56 -7.26 -5.01
CA ALA A 81 5.01 -8.43 -4.36
C ALA A 81 3.78 -9.04 -5.07
N SER A 82 3.41 -8.56 -6.26
CA SER A 82 2.15 -8.96 -6.92
C SER A 82 2.09 -10.46 -7.22
N ASP A 83 3.15 -11.07 -7.72
CA ASP A 83 3.16 -12.51 -8.04
C ASP A 83 2.86 -13.40 -6.82
N PRO A 84 3.57 -13.32 -5.69
CA PRO A 84 3.19 -14.07 -4.49
C PRO A 84 1.86 -13.62 -3.90
N LEU A 85 1.42 -12.37 -4.09
CA LEU A 85 0.09 -11.91 -3.68
C LEU A 85 -1.01 -12.72 -4.35
N PHE A 86 -0.99 -12.84 -5.68
CA PHE A 86 -1.96 -13.63 -6.44
C PHE A 86 -1.91 -15.11 -6.08
N SER A 87 -0.69 -15.65 -5.98
CA SER A 87 -0.47 -17.05 -5.61
C SER A 87 -0.98 -17.37 -4.20
N SER A 88 -0.85 -16.43 -3.26
CA SER A 88 -1.30 -16.59 -1.88
C SER A 88 -2.82 -16.74 -1.76
N ALA A 89 -3.59 -16.08 -2.62
CA ALA A 89 -5.05 -16.23 -2.68
C ALA A 89 -5.48 -17.67 -3.02
N TYR A 90 -4.73 -18.32 -3.92
CA TYR A 90 -4.98 -19.70 -4.31
C TYR A 90 -4.60 -20.70 -3.23
N ILE A 91 -3.37 -20.61 -2.68
CA ILE A 91 -2.90 -21.58 -1.68
C ILE A 91 -3.56 -21.37 -0.31
N GLY A 92 -3.95 -20.13 0.01
CA GLY A 92 -4.50 -19.78 1.31
C GLY A 92 -3.49 -19.86 2.45
N VAL A 93 -3.98 -19.80 3.67
CA VAL A 93 -3.17 -19.81 4.91
C VAL A 93 -3.73 -20.78 5.95
N LYS A 94 -2.88 -21.21 6.91
CA LYS A 94 -3.28 -22.04 8.08
C LYS A 94 -3.42 -21.21 9.36
N ALA A 95 -2.65 -20.15 9.48
CA ALA A 95 -2.81 -19.13 10.51
C ALA A 95 -3.04 -17.78 9.83
N GLY A 96 -3.55 -16.82 10.56
CA GLY A 96 -3.88 -15.51 10.02
C GLY A 96 -2.68 -14.81 9.41
N MET A 97 -2.88 -14.24 8.22
CA MET A 97 -1.90 -13.43 7.51
C MET A 97 -2.50 -12.09 7.12
N VAL A 98 -1.85 -11.01 7.54
CA VAL A 98 -2.24 -9.64 7.21
C VAL A 98 -1.20 -9.00 6.31
N ILE A 99 -1.65 -8.48 5.17
CA ILE A 99 -0.84 -7.74 4.21
C ILE A 99 -1.19 -6.27 4.36
N VAL A 100 -0.30 -5.50 4.99
CA VAL A 100 -0.48 -4.06 5.14
C VAL A 100 0.10 -3.36 3.94
N THR A 101 -0.73 -2.58 3.25
CA THR A 101 -0.30 -1.72 2.15
C THR A 101 -0.66 -0.27 2.46
N CYS A 102 0.29 0.63 2.27
CA CYS A 102 0.10 2.03 2.60
C CYS A 102 0.16 2.89 1.33
N ASP A 103 -1.01 3.44 0.95
CA ASP A 103 -1.13 4.35 -0.19
C ASP A 103 -0.66 5.77 0.19
N ASP A 104 -0.18 6.52 -0.80
CA ASP A 104 0.34 7.87 -0.62
C ASP A 104 -0.42 8.90 -1.48
N PRO A 105 -1.68 9.23 -1.13
CA PRO A 105 -2.44 10.27 -1.80
C PRO A 105 -1.68 11.60 -1.76
N GLY A 106 -1.55 12.25 -2.92
CA GLY A 106 -0.76 13.47 -3.06
C GLY A 106 0.74 13.26 -3.26
N MET A 107 1.21 12.01 -3.33
CA MET A 107 2.60 11.66 -3.63
C MET A 107 3.64 12.39 -2.77
N HIS A 108 3.46 12.37 -1.44
CA HIS A 108 4.39 13.04 -0.51
C HIS A 108 5.81 12.48 -0.59
N SER A 109 5.95 11.18 -0.90
CA SER A 109 7.25 10.50 -1.03
C SER A 109 7.25 9.44 -2.12
N SER A 110 6.37 9.53 -3.13
CA SER A 110 6.13 8.47 -4.11
C SER A 110 6.34 8.93 -5.54
N GLN A 111 6.71 8.00 -6.41
CA GLN A 111 6.86 8.23 -7.85
C GLN A 111 5.53 8.14 -8.62
N ASN A 112 4.48 7.63 -8.01
CA ASN A 112 3.13 7.60 -8.56
C ASN A 112 2.08 7.67 -7.45
N GLU A 113 0.83 7.89 -7.84
CA GLU A 113 -0.35 7.77 -7.00
C GLU A 113 -1.14 6.56 -7.50
N GLN A 114 -1.41 5.57 -6.63
CA GLN A 114 -2.17 4.38 -6.98
C GLN A 114 -3.03 3.92 -5.80
N ASP A 115 -4.15 3.27 -6.13
CA ASP A 115 -5.14 2.79 -5.18
C ASP A 115 -5.04 1.26 -5.02
N ASN A 116 -4.47 0.82 -3.92
CA ASN A 116 -4.25 -0.60 -3.70
C ASN A 116 -5.51 -1.39 -3.32
N ARG A 117 -6.67 -0.74 -3.18
CA ARG A 117 -7.97 -1.46 -3.09
C ARG A 117 -8.23 -2.28 -4.35
N PHE A 118 -7.76 -1.82 -5.52
CA PHE A 118 -7.85 -2.58 -6.77
C PHE A 118 -7.05 -3.88 -6.75
N TYR A 119 -5.94 -3.95 -6.01
CA TYR A 119 -5.24 -5.24 -5.82
C TYR A 119 -6.11 -6.26 -5.09
N GLY A 120 -6.89 -5.84 -4.09
CA GLY A 120 -7.83 -6.74 -3.42
C GLY A 120 -8.87 -7.30 -4.39
N LEU A 121 -9.47 -6.44 -5.20
CA LEU A 121 -10.43 -6.84 -6.23
C LEU A 121 -9.79 -7.80 -7.25
N PHE A 122 -8.60 -7.48 -7.76
CA PHE A 122 -7.93 -8.24 -8.80
C PHE A 122 -7.36 -9.57 -8.29
N ALA A 123 -6.72 -9.57 -7.12
CA ALA A 123 -6.19 -10.77 -6.47
C ALA A 123 -7.25 -11.59 -5.72
N LYS A 124 -8.50 -11.10 -5.63
CA LYS A 124 -9.60 -11.75 -4.90
C LYS A 124 -9.32 -11.90 -3.40
N LEU A 125 -8.70 -10.89 -2.80
CA LEU A 125 -8.37 -10.84 -1.38
C LEU A 125 -9.24 -9.80 -0.66
N PRO A 126 -9.76 -10.08 0.54
CA PRO A 126 -10.52 -9.10 1.30
C PRO A 126 -9.67 -7.89 1.67
N VAL A 127 -10.30 -6.68 1.64
CA VAL A 127 -9.65 -5.41 1.94
C VAL A 127 -10.37 -4.69 3.07
N LEU A 128 -9.62 -4.35 4.10
CA LEU A 128 -10.06 -3.49 5.19
C LEU A 128 -9.43 -2.10 5.07
N SER A 129 -10.20 -1.05 5.36
CA SER A 129 -9.79 0.36 5.24
C SER A 129 -10.19 1.14 6.50
N PRO A 130 -9.32 1.19 7.53
CA PRO A 130 -9.56 1.92 8.77
C PRO A 130 -9.41 3.43 8.56
N SER A 131 -10.07 4.22 9.44
CA SER A 131 -10.11 5.68 9.34
C SER A 131 -9.25 6.42 10.37
N ASP A 132 -8.88 5.80 11.47
CA ASP A 132 -8.05 6.36 12.53
C ASP A 132 -7.20 5.30 13.22
N SER A 133 -6.33 5.69 14.16
CA SER A 133 -5.42 4.75 14.83
C SER A 133 -6.16 3.70 15.68
N GLN A 134 -7.32 4.03 16.26
CA GLN A 134 -8.08 3.02 16.99
C GLN A 134 -8.61 1.94 16.05
N GLU A 135 -9.21 2.34 14.93
CA GLU A 135 -9.66 1.39 13.92
C GLU A 135 -8.49 0.62 13.28
N VAL A 136 -7.34 1.26 13.06
CA VAL A 136 -6.15 0.54 12.56
C VAL A 136 -5.80 -0.61 13.49
N LYS A 137 -5.73 -0.37 14.81
CA LYS A 137 -5.44 -1.44 15.78
C LYS A 137 -6.51 -2.54 15.74
N ASP A 138 -7.78 -2.15 15.79
CA ASP A 138 -8.89 -3.09 15.87
C ASP A 138 -9.06 -3.87 14.56
N PHE A 139 -8.89 -3.21 13.41
CA PHE A 139 -8.98 -3.86 12.10
C PHE A 139 -7.77 -4.78 11.83
N THR A 140 -6.58 -4.45 12.36
CA THR A 140 -5.44 -5.37 12.30
C THR A 140 -5.76 -6.67 13.03
N LYS A 141 -6.37 -6.60 14.22
CA LYS A 141 -6.80 -7.80 14.96
C LYS A 141 -7.87 -8.57 14.21
N LEU A 142 -8.89 -7.88 13.73
CA LEU A 142 -9.99 -8.46 12.95
C LEU A 142 -9.49 -9.10 11.64
N ALA A 143 -8.49 -8.49 10.99
CA ALA A 143 -7.89 -9.03 9.76
C ALA A 143 -7.27 -10.41 9.99
N PHE A 144 -6.61 -10.65 11.13
CA PHE A 144 -6.13 -11.99 11.50
C PHE A 144 -7.28 -12.99 11.71
N GLU A 145 -8.36 -12.54 12.34
CA GLU A 145 -9.53 -13.39 12.60
C GLU A 145 -10.24 -13.77 11.29
N ILE A 146 -10.50 -12.79 10.40
CA ILE A 146 -11.05 -13.04 9.06
C ILE A 146 -10.13 -13.96 8.25
N SER A 147 -8.82 -13.71 8.31
CA SER A 147 -7.85 -14.52 7.60
C SER A 147 -7.88 -15.99 8.03
N GLU A 148 -8.04 -16.27 9.31
CA GLU A 148 -8.15 -17.64 9.83
C GLU A 148 -9.50 -18.28 9.54
N GLU A 149 -10.60 -17.51 9.66
CA GLU A 149 -11.96 -18.02 9.41
C GLU A 149 -12.14 -18.46 7.96
N PHE A 150 -11.62 -17.66 7.03
CA PHE A 150 -11.74 -17.93 5.58
C PHE A 150 -10.49 -18.57 4.98
N GLU A 151 -9.45 -18.84 5.77
CA GLU A 151 -8.17 -19.39 5.31
C GLU A 151 -7.60 -18.65 4.10
N ILE A 152 -7.57 -17.31 4.15
CA ILE A 152 -7.13 -16.43 3.06
C ILE A 152 -6.38 -15.23 3.62
N PRO A 153 -5.31 -14.72 2.99
CA PRO A 153 -4.70 -13.47 3.42
C PRO A 153 -5.68 -12.29 3.36
N VAL A 154 -5.53 -11.33 4.26
CA VAL A 154 -6.34 -10.10 4.31
C VAL A 154 -5.47 -8.89 4.06
N ILE A 155 -5.88 -8.01 3.16
CA ILE A 155 -5.24 -6.72 2.92
C ILE A 155 -5.80 -5.69 3.92
N LEU A 156 -4.90 -5.05 4.66
CA LEU A 156 -5.18 -3.87 5.46
C LEU A 156 -4.61 -2.65 4.74
N ARG A 157 -5.48 -1.84 4.18
CA ARG A 157 -5.10 -0.66 3.41
C ARG A 157 -5.08 0.57 4.29
N LEU A 158 -3.94 1.20 4.43
CA LEU A 158 -3.75 2.49 5.08
C LEU A 158 -3.49 3.59 4.04
N THR A 159 -3.56 4.84 4.45
CA THR A 159 -3.09 5.99 3.66
C THR A 159 -2.11 6.79 4.51
N THR A 160 -1.27 7.61 3.88
CA THR A 160 -0.26 8.44 4.56
C THR A 160 -0.86 9.19 5.74
N ARG A 161 -2.07 9.74 5.59
CA ARG A 161 -2.73 10.48 6.65
C ARG A 161 -3.12 9.60 7.83
N VAL A 162 -3.62 8.41 7.58
CA VAL A 162 -3.96 7.43 8.63
C VAL A 162 -2.69 6.90 9.31
N SER A 163 -1.67 6.55 8.54
CA SER A 163 -0.38 6.05 9.04
C SER A 163 0.29 7.03 10.00
N HIS A 164 0.35 8.31 9.64
CA HIS A 164 1.15 9.32 10.33
C HIS A 164 0.35 10.27 11.22
N SER A 165 -0.98 10.11 11.33
CA SER A 165 -1.77 10.88 12.31
C SER A 165 -1.87 10.14 13.64
N LYS A 166 -1.82 10.90 14.74
CA LYS A 166 -1.98 10.35 16.09
C LYS A 166 -3.41 10.48 16.58
N SER A 167 -3.95 9.40 17.12
CA SER A 167 -5.22 9.43 17.85
C SER A 167 -5.16 8.55 19.11
N PRO A 168 -6.10 8.74 20.07
CA PRO A 168 -6.17 7.90 21.27
C PRO A 168 -6.49 6.46 20.91
N VAL A 169 -5.73 5.50 21.44
CA VAL A 169 -5.90 4.07 21.21
C VAL A 169 -6.01 3.34 22.54
N LYS A 170 -7.09 2.57 22.71
CA LYS A 170 -7.28 1.67 23.86
C LYS A 170 -6.44 0.41 23.65
N LEU A 171 -5.51 0.15 24.56
CA LEU A 171 -4.63 -1.00 24.53
C LEU A 171 -5.27 -2.19 25.25
N GLU A 172 -5.01 -3.39 24.74
CA GLU A 172 -5.43 -4.67 25.29
C GLU A 172 -4.22 -5.59 25.52
N GLU A 173 -4.44 -6.73 26.14
CA GLU A 173 -3.40 -7.72 26.37
C GLU A 173 -3.16 -8.56 25.10
N ARG A 174 -1.95 -9.11 24.99
CA ARG A 174 -1.58 -10.03 23.91
C ARG A 174 -2.31 -11.36 24.07
N LYS A 175 -2.85 -11.88 22.98
CA LYS A 175 -3.32 -13.25 22.90
C LYS A 175 -2.12 -14.19 22.67
N GLU A 176 -1.87 -15.12 23.58
CA GLU A 176 -0.88 -16.17 23.35
C GLU A 176 -1.51 -17.31 22.54
N LEU A 177 -0.95 -17.53 21.35
CA LEU A 177 -1.44 -18.56 20.42
C LEU A 177 -0.33 -19.57 20.12
N PRO A 178 -0.61 -20.88 20.19
CA PRO A 178 0.35 -21.90 19.78
C PRO A 178 0.56 -21.87 18.27
N VAL A 179 1.78 -22.19 17.83
CA VAL A 179 2.06 -22.43 16.41
C VAL A 179 1.47 -23.80 16.03
N LYS A 180 0.61 -23.82 14.99
CA LYS A 180 -0.11 -25.05 14.57
C LYS A 180 0.79 -26.13 13.97
N GLY A 181 2.02 -25.76 13.58
CA GLY A 181 2.98 -26.64 12.91
C GLY A 181 2.75 -26.76 11.40
N TYR A 182 3.77 -27.27 10.70
CA TYR A 182 3.71 -27.48 9.25
C TYR A 182 3.31 -28.92 8.94
N ASN A 183 2.22 -29.06 8.19
CA ASN A 183 1.80 -30.33 7.60
C ASN A 183 1.80 -30.19 6.08
N SER A 184 2.43 -31.14 5.39
CA SER A 184 2.47 -31.11 3.93
C SER A 184 1.09 -31.39 3.34
N GLU A 185 0.59 -30.46 2.55
CA GLU A 185 -0.66 -30.56 1.80
C GLU A 185 -0.39 -30.18 0.34
N VAL A 186 0.26 -31.10 -0.38
CA VAL A 186 0.77 -30.86 -1.76
C VAL A 186 -0.33 -30.34 -2.68
N TRP A 187 -1.55 -30.84 -2.57
CA TRP A 187 -2.67 -30.42 -3.40
C TRP A 187 -3.11 -28.95 -3.14
N ARG A 188 -2.80 -28.42 -1.94
CA ARG A 188 -3.14 -27.06 -1.54
C ARG A 188 -2.05 -26.05 -1.84
N THR A 189 -0.82 -26.40 -1.52
CA THR A 189 0.32 -25.46 -1.57
C THR A 189 1.15 -25.57 -2.85
N ASN A 190 0.90 -26.56 -3.70
CA ASN A 190 1.57 -26.70 -4.99
C ASN A 190 0.63 -26.29 -6.13
N LEU A 191 0.98 -25.21 -6.83
CA LEU A 191 0.14 -24.63 -7.89
C LEU A 191 0.38 -25.27 -9.27
N LEU A 192 0.63 -26.59 -9.32
CA LEU A 192 0.49 -27.32 -10.57
C LEU A 192 -0.91 -27.10 -11.18
N PRO A 193 -1.06 -26.98 -12.50
CA PRO A 193 -2.34 -26.64 -13.14
C PRO A 193 -3.52 -27.49 -12.68
N GLN A 194 -3.32 -28.77 -12.44
CA GLN A 194 -4.35 -29.68 -11.93
C GLN A 194 -4.85 -29.33 -10.51
N PHE A 195 -3.97 -28.81 -9.65
CA PHE A 195 -4.32 -28.38 -8.30
C PHE A 195 -4.85 -26.93 -8.32
N ALA A 196 -4.19 -26.05 -9.07
CA ALA A 196 -4.60 -24.65 -9.20
C ALA A 196 -6.05 -24.50 -9.68
N ARG A 197 -6.51 -25.33 -10.66
CA ARG A 197 -7.90 -25.35 -11.11
C ARG A 197 -8.89 -25.67 -9.98
N LYS A 198 -8.54 -26.59 -9.07
CA LYS A 198 -9.37 -26.92 -7.92
C LYS A 198 -9.34 -25.77 -6.89
N ARG A 199 -8.17 -25.21 -6.64
CA ARG A 199 -7.98 -24.08 -5.72
C ARG A 199 -8.73 -22.83 -6.18
N HIS A 200 -8.80 -22.59 -7.50
CA HIS A 200 -9.59 -21.49 -8.04
C HIS A 200 -11.08 -21.60 -7.66
N ARG A 201 -11.67 -22.79 -7.76
CA ARG A 201 -13.05 -23.00 -7.37
C ARG A 201 -13.27 -22.74 -5.86
N VAL A 202 -12.35 -23.21 -5.02
CA VAL A 202 -12.38 -22.95 -3.59
C VAL A 202 -12.27 -21.45 -3.30
N LEU A 203 -11.43 -20.72 -4.05
CA LEU A 203 -11.30 -19.27 -3.92
C LEU A 203 -12.61 -18.54 -4.26
N GLU A 204 -13.31 -18.94 -5.33
CA GLU A 204 -14.60 -18.35 -5.70
C GLU A 204 -15.68 -18.61 -4.62
N GLU A 205 -15.72 -19.82 -4.06
CA GLU A 205 -16.62 -20.15 -2.93
C GLU A 205 -16.31 -19.30 -1.69
N LYS A 206 -15.02 -19.09 -1.37
CA LYS A 206 -14.60 -18.21 -0.28
C LYS A 206 -15.05 -16.77 -0.50
N LEU A 207 -14.97 -16.26 -1.75
CA LEU A 207 -15.42 -14.90 -2.09
C LEU A 207 -16.93 -14.72 -1.86
N ILE A 208 -17.75 -15.72 -2.19
CA ILE A 208 -19.20 -15.69 -1.92
C ILE A 208 -19.45 -15.57 -0.41
N ASN A 209 -18.75 -16.37 0.40
CA ASN A 209 -18.88 -16.35 1.85
C ASN A 209 -18.37 -15.04 2.45
N LEU A 210 -17.27 -14.50 1.94
CA LEU A 210 -16.71 -13.19 2.33
C LEU A 210 -17.64 -12.03 1.94
N GLU A 211 -18.34 -12.10 0.78
CA GLU A 211 -19.35 -11.12 0.41
C GLU A 211 -20.52 -11.15 1.41
N ALA A 212 -21.00 -12.35 1.78
CA ALA A 212 -22.02 -12.50 2.81
C ALA A 212 -21.57 -12.00 4.21
N TYR A 213 -20.28 -12.15 4.53
CA TYR A 213 -19.68 -11.59 5.73
C TYR A 213 -19.64 -10.06 5.67
N SER A 214 -19.22 -9.47 4.53
CA SER A 214 -19.12 -8.02 4.36
C SER A 214 -20.46 -7.29 4.50
N GLU A 215 -21.57 -7.96 4.19
CA GLU A 215 -22.94 -7.43 4.35
C GLU A 215 -23.35 -7.28 5.83
N LYS A 216 -22.74 -8.02 6.76
CA LYS A 216 -23.16 -8.14 8.15
C LYS A 216 -22.11 -7.67 9.16
N THR A 217 -20.87 -7.50 8.74
CA THR A 217 -19.79 -7.11 9.64
C THR A 217 -20.06 -5.73 10.27
N PRO A 218 -19.83 -5.55 11.59
CA PRO A 218 -20.13 -4.29 12.28
C PRO A 218 -19.21 -3.13 11.86
N ILE A 219 -18.09 -3.41 11.17
CA ILE A 219 -17.21 -2.37 10.63
C ILE A 219 -17.79 -1.70 9.38
N ASN A 220 -18.80 -2.32 8.74
CA ASN A 220 -19.64 -1.72 7.70
C ASN A 220 -20.94 -1.26 8.35
N ARG A 221 -21.11 0.05 8.55
CA ARG A 221 -22.24 0.57 9.33
C ARG A 221 -22.94 1.74 8.71
N ILE A 222 -24.27 1.78 8.89
CA ILE A 222 -25.10 2.93 8.54
C ILE A 222 -25.22 3.82 9.78
N GLU A 223 -24.91 5.10 9.60
CA GLU A 223 -25.12 6.15 10.59
C GLU A 223 -26.27 7.03 10.09
N GLU A 224 -27.40 6.97 10.80
CA GLU A 224 -28.60 7.71 10.40
C GLU A 224 -28.42 9.21 10.66
N GLY A 225 -28.84 10.02 9.70
CA GLY A 225 -28.83 11.47 9.75
C GLY A 225 -29.90 12.07 8.84
N ARG A 226 -29.64 13.26 8.26
CA ARG A 226 -30.55 13.87 7.31
C ARG A 226 -30.69 13.06 6.05
N LYS A 227 -31.94 12.77 5.65
CA LYS A 227 -32.26 11.93 4.46
C LYS A 227 -32.18 12.68 3.12
N SER A 228 -31.84 13.99 3.12
CA SER A 228 -31.70 14.77 1.89
C SER A 228 -30.57 14.26 0.98
N PHE A 229 -29.53 13.71 1.57
CA PHE A 229 -28.46 12.95 0.90
C PHE A 229 -27.73 12.06 1.89
N GLY A 230 -27.08 11.04 1.37
CA GLY A 230 -26.19 10.16 2.12
C GLY A 230 -24.80 10.12 1.49
N ILE A 231 -23.82 9.78 2.30
CA ILE A 231 -22.42 9.68 1.90
C ILE A 231 -21.92 8.25 2.17
N ILE A 232 -21.38 7.61 1.13
CA ILE A 232 -20.63 6.37 1.23
C ILE A 232 -19.15 6.73 1.27
N ALA A 233 -18.42 6.24 2.26
CA ALA A 233 -16.99 6.55 2.40
C ALA A 233 -16.24 5.47 3.18
N ASP A 234 -14.92 5.40 3.01
CA ASP A 234 -13.98 4.57 3.74
C ASP A 234 -12.77 5.38 4.25
N GLY A 235 -11.95 4.75 5.03
CA GLY A 235 -10.69 5.32 5.48
C GLY A 235 -10.82 6.74 6.05
N VAL A 236 -9.80 7.55 5.86
CA VAL A 236 -9.80 8.94 6.35
C VAL A 236 -10.81 9.82 5.61
N ALA A 237 -11.20 9.48 4.37
CA ALA A 237 -12.19 10.23 3.61
C ALA A 237 -13.56 10.24 4.32
N TYR A 238 -13.89 9.18 5.08
CA TYR A 238 -15.06 9.16 5.96
C TYR A 238 -14.98 10.27 7.04
N LEU A 239 -13.83 10.45 7.69
CA LEU A 239 -13.65 11.47 8.72
C LEU A 239 -13.78 12.89 8.11
N TYR A 240 -13.21 13.13 6.95
CA TYR A 240 -13.34 14.40 6.23
C TYR A 240 -14.79 14.73 5.85
N ALA A 241 -15.50 13.71 5.37
CA ALA A 241 -16.91 13.88 5.01
C ALA A 241 -17.79 14.14 6.25
N ARG A 242 -17.49 13.47 7.35
CA ARG A 242 -18.21 13.64 8.63
C ARG A 242 -17.99 15.02 9.25
N ASP A 243 -16.75 15.53 9.21
CA ASP A 243 -16.45 16.88 9.65
C ASP A 243 -17.13 17.93 8.75
N ALA A 244 -17.10 17.73 7.42
CA ALA A 244 -17.74 18.63 6.46
C ALA A 244 -19.29 18.67 6.60
N PHE A 245 -19.91 17.53 6.94
CA PHE A 245 -21.37 17.33 6.97
C PHE A 245 -21.81 16.48 8.18
N PRO A 246 -21.66 16.96 9.43
CA PRO A 246 -21.88 16.16 10.64
C PRO A 246 -23.31 15.62 10.81
N ASN A 247 -24.29 16.21 10.10
CA ASN A 247 -25.69 15.81 10.16
C ASN A 247 -26.15 14.99 8.95
N ALA A 248 -25.27 14.58 8.04
CA ALA A 248 -25.63 13.71 6.91
C ALA A 248 -25.83 12.26 7.36
N SER A 249 -26.52 11.48 6.55
CA SER A 249 -26.50 10.02 6.70
C SER A 249 -25.23 9.47 6.09
N PHE A 250 -24.61 8.49 6.75
CA PHE A 250 -23.38 7.84 6.28
C PHE A 250 -23.56 6.33 6.13
N LEU A 251 -22.95 5.79 5.11
CA LEU A 251 -22.55 4.39 5.06
C LEU A 251 -21.03 4.38 5.12
N LYS A 252 -20.48 4.03 6.29
CA LYS A 252 -19.06 3.80 6.45
C LYS A 252 -18.73 2.37 6.07
N LEU A 253 -17.79 2.19 5.17
CA LEU A 253 -17.25 0.89 4.78
C LEU A 253 -15.87 0.69 5.42
N GLY A 254 -15.79 -0.19 6.41
CA GLY A 254 -14.52 -0.64 6.98
C GLY A 254 -13.95 -1.83 6.22
N MET A 255 -14.80 -2.72 5.70
CA MET A 255 -14.47 -3.75 4.72
C MET A 255 -14.98 -3.31 3.36
N VAL A 256 -14.06 -2.91 2.47
CA VAL A 256 -14.38 -2.34 1.16
C VAL A 256 -14.45 -3.39 0.06
N TYR A 257 -13.85 -4.55 0.29
CA TYR A 257 -13.91 -5.69 -0.62
C TYR A 257 -13.87 -7.01 0.18
N PRO A 258 -14.70 -8.06 -0.16
CA PRO A 258 -15.77 -8.00 -1.17
C PRO A 258 -16.82 -6.95 -0.84
N PHE A 259 -17.37 -6.32 -1.90
CA PHE A 259 -18.23 -5.15 -1.76
C PHE A 259 -19.63 -5.52 -1.29
N PRO A 260 -20.17 -4.90 -0.23
CA PRO A 260 -21.47 -5.23 0.36
C PRO A 260 -22.63 -4.62 -0.46
N LYS A 261 -22.96 -5.22 -1.59
CA LYS A 261 -23.90 -4.68 -2.60
C LYS A 261 -25.30 -4.42 -2.03
N ASN A 262 -25.80 -5.32 -1.16
CA ASN A 262 -27.14 -5.20 -0.59
C ASN A 262 -27.21 -4.12 0.48
N LEU A 263 -26.18 -4.02 1.33
CA LEU A 263 -26.06 -2.95 2.33
C LEU A 263 -26.03 -1.57 1.64
N VAL A 264 -25.26 -1.45 0.55
CA VAL A 264 -25.18 -0.22 -0.26
C VAL A 264 -26.54 0.13 -0.89
N ARG A 265 -27.25 -0.86 -1.47
CA ARG A 265 -28.60 -0.66 -2.01
C ARG A 265 -29.60 -0.23 -0.95
N ASN A 266 -29.56 -0.91 0.21
CA ASN A 266 -30.42 -0.58 1.37
C ASN A 266 -30.18 0.87 1.85
N PHE A 267 -28.89 1.25 2.00
CA PHE A 267 -28.55 2.63 2.35
C PHE A 267 -29.06 3.64 1.34
N ALA A 268 -28.89 3.36 0.04
CA ALA A 268 -29.32 4.24 -1.04
C ALA A 268 -30.83 4.49 -1.05
N GLN A 269 -31.65 3.51 -0.65
CA GLN A 269 -33.11 3.63 -0.54
C GLN A 269 -33.54 4.56 0.61
N ARG A 270 -32.69 4.77 1.61
CA ARG A 270 -32.99 5.63 2.78
C ARG A 270 -32.76 7.11 2.55
N VAL A 271 -32.10 7.49 1.46
CA VAL A 271 -31.68 8.85 1.16
C VAL A 271 -32.11 9.29 -0.24
N ARG A 272 -32.30 10.60 -0.46
CA ARG A 272 -32.72 11.11 -1.77
C ARG A 272 -31.60 11.13 -2.80
N LYS A 273 -30.35 11.22 -2.36
CA LYS A 273 -29.16 11.34 -3.20
C LYS A 273 -27.96 10.66 -2.52
N VAL A 274 -27.15 9.97 -3.29
CA VAL A 274 -25.94 9.31 -2.80
C VAL A 274 -24.71 10.02 -3.33
N TYR A 275 -23.79 10.35 -2.44
CA TYR A 275 -22.43 10.76 -2.77
C TYR A 275 -21.44 9.68 -2.33
N VAL A 276 -20.37 9.50 -3.11
CA VAL A 276 -19.22 8.70 -2.72
C VAL A 276 -18.04 9.63 -2.47
N VAL A 277 -17.46 9.54 -1.29
CA VAL A 277 -16.29 10.34 -0.89
C VAL A 277 -15.14 9.40 -0.58
N GLU A 278 -14.15 9.41 -1.46
CA GLU A 278 -12.97 8.55 -1.38
C GLU A 278 -11.74 9.25 -1.95
N GLU A 279 -10.56 8.87 -1.49
CA GLU A 279 -9.28 9.36 -2.01
C GLU A 279 -8.80 8.48 -3.17
N VAL A 280 -7.88 8.99 -3.97
CA VAL A 280 -7.24 8.37 -5.12
C VAL A 280 -8.27 8.03 -6.21
N ASP A 281 -8.44 6.77 -6.56
CA ASP A 281 -9.28 6.31 -7.67
C ASP A 281 -10.74 6.08 -7.28
N PRO A 282 -11.68 6.05 -8.25
CA PRO A 282 -13.10 5.86 -8.01
C PRO A 282 -13.46 4.39 -7.71
N PHE A 283 -12.83 3.75 -6.71
CA PHE A 283 -13.06 2.35 -6.38
C PHE A 283 -14.47 2.08 -5.84
N LEU A 284 -14.84 2.79 -4.76
CA LEU A 284 -16.18 2.66 -4.17
C LEU A 284 -17.26 3.17 -5.11
N GLU A 285 -16.99 4.24 -5.84
CA GLU A 285 -17.92 4.82 -6.80
C GLU A 285 -18.26 3.82 -7.91
N ILE A 286 -17.25 3.17 -8.50
CA ILE A 286 -17.43 2.14 -9.55
C ILE A 286 -18.29 0.99 -9.01
N LEU A 287 -17.95 0.45 -7.85
CA LEU A 287 -18.67 -0.68 -7.26
C LEU A 287 -20.09 -0.29 -6.82
N THR A 288 -20.29 0.93 -6.32
CA THR A 288 -21.63 1.47 -6.00
C THR A 288 -22.50 1.57 -7.25
N LYS A 289 -21.96 2.13 -8.34
CA LYS A 289 -22.66 2.23 -9.63
C LYS A 289 -22.93 0.86 -10.24
N ALA A 290 -21.97 -0.05 -10.20
CA ALA A 290 -22.13 -1.45 -10.63
C ALA A 290 -23.21 -2.20 -9.84
N SER A 291 -23.48 -1.80 -8.59
CA SER A 291 -24.58 -2.33 -7.78
C SER A 291 -25.95 -1.76 -8.16
N GLY A 292 -26.06 -0.92 -9.19
CA GLY A 292 -27.30 -0.32 -9.65
C GLY A 292 -27.71 0.97 -8.90
N VAL A 293 -26.84 1.53 -8.05
CA VAL A 293 -27.09 2.75 -7.28
C VAL A 293 -26.58 3.96 -8.06
N LYS A 294 -27.43 4.96 -8.25
CA LYS A 294 -27.02 6.26 -8.81
C LYS A 294 -26.26 7.05 -7.75
N ALA A 295 -24.97 7.24 -7.96
CA ALA A 295 -24.09 7.97 -7.04
C ALA A 295 -23.25 9.01 -7.80
N LEU A 296 -22.87 10.07 -7.10
CA LEU A 296 -21.95 11.11 -7.55
C LEU A 296 -20.67 11.04 -6.73
N GLY A 297 -19.52 11.05 -7.36
CA GLY A 297 -18.22 10.92 -6.70
C GLY A 297 -17.16 11.80 -7.35
N LYS A 298 -16.23 11.22 -8.09
CA LYS A 298 -15.08 11.89 -8.71
C LYS A 298 -15.45 12.95 -9.78
N GLU A 299 -16.66 12.97 -10.27
CA GLU A 299 -17.17 14.08 -11.07
C GLU A 299 -17.27 15.41 -10.30
N LEU A 300 -17.29 15.36 -8.95
CA LEU A 300 -17.32 16.49 -8.05
C LEU A 300 -16.03 16.67 -7.26
N LEU A 301 -15.38 15.56 -6.92
CA LEU A 301 -14.17 15.49 -6.11
C LEU A 301 -12.92 15.38 -6.99
N PRO A 302 -11.75 15.90 -6.57
CA PRO A 302 -10.52 15.77 -7.33
C PRO A 302 -10.10 14.29 -7.46
N LEU A 303 -9.46 13.97 -8.58
CA LEU A 303 -8.84 12.66 -8.81
C LEU A 303 -7.45 12.55 -8.21
N CYS A 304 -6.75 13.67 -8.10
CA CYS A 304 -5.39 13.74 -7.60
C CYS A 304 -5.36 14.46 -6.26
N ASP A 305 -4.30 14.25 -5.52
CA ASP A 305 -4.02 14.87 -4.23
C ASP A 305 -4.92 14.38 -3.08
N GLU A 306 -4.54 14.74 -1.86
CA GLU A 306 -5.31 14.43 -0.65
C GLU A 306 -6.62 15.22 -0.60
N LEU A 307 -7.64 14.60 -0.05
CA LEU A 307 -8.85 15.29 0.37
C LEU A 307 -8.63 16.01 1.70
N ASN A 308 -9.58 16.90 2.02
CA ASN A 308 -9.77 17.49 3.35
C ASN A 308 -11.22 17.91 3.52
N PRO A 309 -11.69 18.25 4.74
CA PRO A 309 -13.08 18.64 4.98
C PRO A 309 -13.55 19.81 4.13
N LEU A 310 -12.68 20.79 3.84
CA LEU A 310 -13.04 21.96 3.04
C LEU A 310 -13.23 21.62 1.56
N ILE A 311 -12.36 20.78 0.98
CA ILE A 311 -12.50 20.26 -0.38
C ILE A 311 -13.83 19.52 -0.52
N VAL A 312 -14.09 18.56 0.38
CA VAL A 312 -15.34 17.78 0.40
C VAL A 312 -16.56 18.69 0.51
N LYS A 313 -16.53 19.66 1.43
CA LYS A 313 -17.62 20.61 1.65
C LYS A 313 -17.94 21.46 0.42
N ASN A 314 -16.91 21.97 -0.25
CA ASN A 314 -17.06 22.81 -1.43
C ASN A 314 -17.55 22.01 -2.65
N ALA A 315 -17.02 20.82 -2.85
CA ALA A 315 -17.39 19.90 -3.92
C ALA A 315 -18.88 19.53 -3.85
N LEU A 316 -19.34 19.02 -2.71
CA LEU A 316 -20.72 18.58 -2.56
C LEU A 316 -21.73 19.73 -2.55
N LYS A 317 -21.33 20.93 -2.09
CA LYS A 317 -22.16 22.16 -2.16
C LYS A 317 -22.09 22.87 -3.51
N LYS A 318 -21.33 22.34 -4.49
CA LYS A 318 -21.10 22.96 -5.82
C LYS A 318 -20.64 24.43 -5.73
N LYS A 319 -19.94 24.77 -4.66
CA LYS A 319 -19.36 26.10 -4.49
C LYS A 319 -18.01 26.16 -5.20
N LYS A 320 -17.96 26.81 -6.36
CA LYS A 320 -16.71 27.18 -7.05
C LYS A 320 -15.96 28.31 -6.29
N LYS A 321 -15.70 28.17 -4.99
CA LYS A 321 -14.78 29.09 -4.33
C LYS A 321 -13.35 28.58 -4.62
N LYS A 322 -12.59 29.34 -5.41
CA LYS A 322 -11.14 29.25 -5.39
C LYS A 322 -10.73 29.49 -3.94
N VAL A 323 -10.27 28.44 -3.26
CA VAL A 323 -9.58 28.60 -1.98
C VAL A 323 -8.32 29.38 -2.33
N LYS A 324 -8.19 30.61 -1.83
CA LYS A 324 -6.93 31.34 -1.95
C LYS A 324 -5.93 30.54 -1.12
N ARG A 325 -5.12 29.71 -1.78
CA ARG A 325 -3.98 29.07 -1.12
C ARG A 325 -3.02 30.21 -0.81
N GLU A 326 -2.70 30.43 0.46
CA GLU A 326 -1.50 31.17 0.79
C GLU A 326 -0.34 30.38 0.21
N GLU A 327 0.43 31.02 -0.66
CA GLU A 327 1.60 30.40 -1.25
C GLU A 327 2.63 30.20 -0.14
N ALA A 328 2.73 28.94 0.34
CA ALA A 328 3.80 28.59 1.26
C ALA A 328 5.15 28.74 0.55
N ILE A 329 6.16 29.20 1.27
CA ILE A 329 7.52 29.28 0.73
C ILE A 329 7.95 27.88 0.31
N PRO A 330 8.31 27.66 -0.96
CA PRO A 330 8.73 26.34 -1.43
C PRO A 330 9.94 25.84 -0.65
N ARG A 331 9.86 24.63 -0.13
CA ARG A 331 10.96 23.93 0.54
C ARG A 331 11.24 22.63 -0.21
N PRO A 332 11.89 22.70 -1.39
CA PRO A 332 12.20 21.50 -2.13
C PRO A 332 13.14 20.61 -1.32
N PRO A 333 13.00 19.28 -1.41
CA PRO A 333 13.96 18.38 -0.79
C PRO A 333 15.35 18.62 -1.37
N ALA A 334 16.38 18.46 -0.53
CA ALA A 334 17.77 18.66 -0.90
C ALA A 334 18.63 17.54 -0.32
N LEU A 335 19.78 17.30 -0.93
CA LEU A 335 20.79 16.40 -0.38
C LEU A 335 21.28 16.94 0.96
N CYS A 336 21.58 16.05 1.90
CA CYS A 336 22.08 16.41 3.24
C CYS A 336 23.37 17.22 3.14
N PRO A 337 23.64 18.15 4.08
CA PRO A 337 24.94 18.81 4.18
C PRO A 337 26.06 17.76 4.32
N GLY A 338 27.09 17.85 3.47
CA GLY A 338 28.18 16.87 3.46
C GLY A 338 27.84 15.50 2.85
N CYS A 339 26.74 15.40 2.11
CA CYS A 339 26.32 14.17 1.45
C CYS A 339 27.44 13.57 0.58
N PRO A 340 27.80 12.27 0.74
CA PRO A 340 28.88 11.63 -0.02
C PRO A 340 28.59 11.56 -1.52
N HIS A 341 27.32 11.56 -1.93
CA HIS A 341 26.92 11.50 -3.33
C HIS A 341 27.25 12.79 -4.11
N THR A 342 27.34 13.93 -3.41
CA THR A 342 27.59 15.25 -4.00
C THR A 342 28.86 15.28 -4.86
N GLY A 343 29.96 14.67 -4.39
CA GLY A 343 31.23 14.60 -5.12
C GLY A 343 31.10 13.85 -6.45
N VAL A 344 30.35 12.74 -6.45
CA VAL A 344 30.11 11.94 -7.66
C VAL A 344 29.27 12.75 -8.66
N PHE A 345 28.17 13.37 -8.23
CA PHE A 345 27.33 14.20 -9.09
C PHE A 345 28.08 15.38 -9.68
N TYR A 346 28.94 16.02 -8.88
CA TYR A 346 29.81 17.12 -9.36
C TYR A 346 30.72 16.69 -10.50
N LEU A 347 31.23 15.47 -10.50
CA LEU A 347 32.07 14.93 -11.56
C LEU A 347 31.23 14.51 -12.78
N LEU A 348 30.09 13.87 -12.58
CA LEU A 348 29.24 13.34 -13.64
C LEU A 348 28.61 14.44 -14.48
N GLN A 349 28.10 15.51 -13.85
CA GLN A 349 27.50 16.66 -14.57
C GLN A 349 28.43 17.37 -15.56
N ARG A 350 29.74 17.19 -15.39
CA ARG A 350 30.77 17.80 -16.23
C ARG A 350 31.19 16.96 -17.44
N LYS A 351 30.60 15.77 -17.54
CA LYS A 351 30.91 14.80 -18.59
C LYS A 351 29.70 14.66 -19.52
N ASN A 352 29.97 14.45 -20.80
CA ASN A 352 28.92 14.17 -21.77
C ASN A 352 28.49 12.72 -21.69
N LEU A 353 27.57 12.44 -20.78
CA LEU A 353 27.07 11.08 -20.43
C LEU A 353 25.55 11.01 -20.56
N ILE A 354 25.01 9.80 -20.69
CA ILE A 354 23.61 9.49 -20.44
C ILE A 354 23.55 8.86 -19.05
N LEU A 355 22.81 9.47 -18.13
CA LEU A 355 22.78 9.11 -16.70
C LEU A 355 21.41 8.56 -16.31
N THR A 356 21.27 7.24 -16.29
CA THR A 356 20.04 6.62 -15.80
C THR A 356 20.09 6.48 -14.27
N GLY A 357 19.07 6.94 -13.61
CA GLY A 357 18.98 6.94 -12.16
C GLY A 357 17.96 5.97 -11.60
N ASP A 358 17.99 5.84 -10.30
CA ASP A 358 17.15 4.94 -9.54
C ASP A 358 16.52 5.63 -8.33
N ILE A 359 15.69 4.92 -7.58
CA ILE A 359 14.94 5.40 -6.42
C ILE A 359 15.81 5.38 -5.16
N GLY A 360 15.93 6.54 -4.53
CA GLY A 360 16.63 6.72 -3.27
C GLY A 360 16.85 8.22 -3.00
N CYS A 361 17.50 8.60 -1.88
CA CYS A 361 17.82 9.99 -1.61
C CYS A 361 18.71 10.62 -2.71
N TYR A 362 19.54 9.82 -3.35
CA TYR A 362 20.40 10.24 -4.48
C TYR A 362 19.61 10.62 -5.74
N THR A 363 18.33 10.29 -5.87
CA THR A 363 17.47 10.79 -6.96
C THR A 363 17.42 12.31 -6.98
N LEU A 364 17.66 12.97 -5.84
CA LEU A 364 17.77 14.42 -5.74
C LEU A 364 18.96 14.99 -6.53
N GLY A 365 19.90 14.16 -6.99
CA GLY A 365 20.95 14.54 -7.97
C GLY A 365 20.39 14.99 -9.32
N ALA A 366 19.13 14.69 -9.64
CA ALA A 366 18.43 15.23 -10.82
C ALA A 366 18.14 16.74 -10.72
N LEU A 367 18.07 17.26 -9.49
CA LEU A 367 17.71 18.65 -9.21
C LEU A 367 18.95 19.58 -9.25
N PRO A 368 18.76 20.91 -9.40
CA PRO A 368 19.82 21.87 -9.18
C PRO A 368 20.44 21.73 -7.79
N PRO A 369 21.75 21.94 -7.61
CA PRO A 369 22.72 22.43 -8.62
C PRO A 369 23.30 21.34 -9.53
N HIS A 370 23.06 20.04 -9.21
CA HIS A 370 23.79 18.95 -9.84
C HIS A 370 23.30 18.62 -11.26
N LYS A 371 21.99 18.41 -11.45
CA LYS A 371 21.40 18.00 -12.73
C LYS A 371 22.17 16.82 -13.37
N ALA A 372 22.52 15.85 -12.55
CA ALA A 372 23.38 14.72 -12.88
C ALA A 372 22.61 13.39 -12.89
N MET A 373 21.36 13.42 -13.36
CA MET A 373 20.52 12.23 -13.50
C MET A 373 19.40 12.55 -14.49
N ASP A 374 19.27 11.73 -15.55
CA ASP A 374 18.31 11.97 -16.63
C ASP A 374 16.98 11.25 -16.38
N THR A 375 16.99 10.10 -15.68
CA THR A 375 15.80 9.26 -15.48
C THR A 375 15.69 8.74 -14.05
N CYS A 376 14.45 8.50 -13.61
CA CYS A 376 14.12 7.75 -12.40
C CYS A 376 12.76 7.09 -12.64
N VAL A 377 12.68 5.75 -12.64
CA VAL A 377 11.46 5.01 -13.00
C VAL A 377 10.92 4.21 -11.81
N CYS A 378 11.59 3.14 -11.44
CA CYS A 378 11.23 2.30 -10.29
C CYS A 378 12.51 1.65 -9.72
N MET A 379 12.40 1.07 -8.51
CA MET A 379 13.57 0.49 -7.84
C MET A 379 14.23 -0.61 -8.67
N GLY A 380 15.55 -0.44 -8.93
CA GLY A 380 16.38 -1.37 -9.73
C GLY A 380 16.37 -1.10 -11.23
N ALA A 381 15.56 -0.17 -11.71
CA ALA A 381 15.39 0.07 -13.14
C ALA A 381 16.59 0.75 -13.82
N SER A 382 17.43 1.48 -13.10
CA SER A 382 18.54 2.25 -13.70
C SER A 382 19.42 1.40 -14.63
N ILE A 383 19.77 0.20 -14.19
CA ILE A 383 20.66 -0.73 -14.92
C ILE A 383 19.99 -1.24 -16.19
N THR A 384 18.75 -1.74 -16.07
CA THR A 384 18.01 -2.30 -17.21
C THR A 384 17.57 -1.24 -18.21
N PHE A 385 17.22 -0.05 -17.71
CA PHE A 385 16.88 1.10 -18.56
C PHE A 385 18.10 1.59 -19.35
N ALA A 386 19.28 1.67 -18.69
CA ALA A 386 20.57 1.94 -19.35
C ALA A 386 20.85 0.92 -20.46
N HIS A 387 20.64 -0.36 -20.19
CA HIS A 387 20.83 -1.43 -21.16
C HIS A 387 19.88 -1.27 -22.36
N GLY A 388 18.62 -0.94 -22.12
CA GLY A 388 17.66 -0.66 -23.19
C GLY A 388 18.10 0.50 -24.08
N ILE A 389 18.58 1.59 -23.49
CA ILE A 389 19.14 2.74 -24.24
C ILE A 389 20.36 2.29 -25.06
N GLU A 390 21.28 1.55 -24.46
CA GLU A 390 22.49 1.03 -25.14
C GLU A 390 22.12 0.19 -26.37
N LYS A 391 21.17 -0.71 -26.22
CA LYS A 391 20.73 -1.56 -27.35
C LYS A 391 20.02 -0.74 -28.45
N ALA A 392 19.29 0.31 -28.09
CA ALA A 392 18.61 1.17 -29.05
C ALA A 392 19.58 2.09 -29.81
N LEU A 393 20.51 2.71 -29.11
CA LEU A 393 21.45 3.66 -29.70
C LEU A 393 22.62 2.98 -30.45
N GLY A 394 23.10 1.84 -29.97
CA GLY A 394 24.22 1.11 -30.55
C GLY A 394 25.46 2.00 -30.68
N LYS A 395 25.95 2.19 -31.90
CA LYS A 395 27.09 3.05 -32.21
C LYS A 395 26.70 4.44 -32.71
N THR A 396 25.40 4.77 -32.75
CA THR A 396 24.91 6.04 -33.32
C THR A 396 25.13 7.23 -32.36
N ASP A 397 25.22 6.96 -31.07
CA ASP A 397 25.48 7.97 -30.03
C ASP A 397 26.86 7.69 -29.38
N PRO A 398 27.78 8.66 -29.38
CA PRO A 398 29.12 8.49 -28.81
C PRO A 398 29.15 8.57 -27.28
N ARG A 399 28.04 8.98 -26.63
CA ARG A 399 27.99 9.11 -25.18
C ARG A 399 28.06 7.76 -24.48
N ARG A 400 28.79 7.74 -23.37
CA ARG A 400 28.74 6.60 -22.45
C ARG A 400 27.46 6.62 -21.64
N ILE A 401 26.90 5.43 -21.42
CA ILE A 401 25.68 5.26 -20.62
C ILE A 401 26.10 4.77 -19.25
N VAL A 402 25.66 5.45 -18.21
CA VAL A 402 25.99 5.17 -16.80
C VAL A 402 24.72 5.01 -15.99
N ALA A 403 24.55 3.86 -15.38
CA ALA A 403 23.47 3.59 -14.43
C ALA A 403 23.93 3.96 -13.02
N LEU A 404 23.11 4.75 -12.31
CA LEU A 404 23.33 5.20 -10.95
C LEU A 404 22.32 4.50 -10.03
N ILE A 405 22.78 3.76 -9.03
CA ILE A 405 21.93 2.97 -8.14
C ILE A 405 22.49 2.98 -6.72
N GLY A 406 21.63 3.09 -5.71
CA GLY A 406 22.02 2.95 -4.31
C GLY A 406 22.25 1.48 -3.94
N ASP A 407 23.02 1.24 -2.89
CA ASP A 407 23.35 -0.10 -2.40
C ASP A 407 22.10 -0.93 -2.02
N SER A 408 21.18 -0.36 -1.26
CA SER A 408 19.91 -1.03 -0.92
C SER A 408 19.07 -1.34 -2.16
N THR A 409 18.91 -0.38 -3.06
CA THR A 409 18.17 -0.55 -4.32
C THR A 409 18.85 -1.56 -5.24
N PHE A 410 20.19 -1.65 -5.21
CA PHE A 410 20.94 -2.66 -5.93
C PHE A 410 20.58 -4.07 -5.49
N PHE A 411 20.53 -4.32 -4.17
CA PHE A 411 20.08 -5.61 -3.63
C PHE A 411 18.57 -5.83 -3.84
N HIS A 412 17.76 -4.79 -3.81
CA HIS A 412 16.32 -4.90 -4.01
C HIS A 412 15.98 -5.51 -5.39
N MET A 413 16.42 -4.88 -6.49
CA MET A 413 16.12 -5.34 -7.85
C MET A 413 17.25 -5.07 -8.87
N GLY A 414 18.37 -4.49 -8.47
CA GLY A 414 19.48 -4.20 -9.38
C GLY A 414 20.28 -5.41 -9.79
N VAL A 415 20.44 -6.40 -8.90
CA VAL A 415 21.23 -7.62 -9.15
C VAL A 415 20.72 -8.41 -10.36
N PRO A 416 19.41 -8.73 -10.50
CA PRO A 416 18.90 -9.37 -11.72
C PRO A 416 19.15 -8.56 -12.98
N GLY A 417 19.02 -7.22 -12.88
CA GLY A 417 19.33 -6.31 -13.98
C GLY A 417 20.80 -6.40 -14.43
N LEU A 418 21.73 -6.41 -13.49
CA LEU A 418 23.16 -6.53 -13.79
C LEU A 418 23.51 -7.89 -14.44
N ILE A 419 22.93 -8.98 -13.93
CA ILE A 419 23.08 -10.32 -14.51
C ILE A 419 22.58 -10.33 -15.96
N ASN A 420 21.40 -9.73 -16.20
CA ASN A 420 20.84 -9.62 -17.56
C ASN A 420 21.75 -8.84 -18.52
N VAL A 421 22.33 -7.73 -18.06
CA VAL A 421 23.31 -6.94 -18.85
C VAL A 421 24.52 -7.77 -19.21
N GLY A 422 25.10 -8.50 -18.23
CA GLY A 422 26.25 -9.38 -18.44
C GLY A 422 25.93 -10.51 -19.43
N TYR A 423 24.81 -11.20 -19.25
CA TYR A 423 24.36 -12.28 -20.11
C TYR A 423 24.16 -11.84 -21.56
N ASN A 424 23.57 -10.64 -21.76
CA ASN A 424 23.28 -10.07 -23.08
C ASN A 424 24.42 -9.19 -23.63
N LYS A 425 25.61 -9.25 -23.05
CA LYS A 425 26.81 -8.53 -23.50
C LYS A 425 26.53 -7.03 -23.65
N GLY A 426 25.89 -6.42 -22.66
CA GLY A 426 25.64 -4.98 -22.61
C GLY A 426 26.92 -4.20 -22.31
N ASN A 427 27.03 -3.00 -22.85
CA ASN A 427 28.18 -2.10 -22.67
C ASN A 427 27.76 -0.83 -21.94
N ILE A 428 27.43 -0.96 -20.66
CA ILE A 428 27.09 0.15 -19.77
C ILE A 428 28.06 0.17 -18.58
N VAL A 429 28.08 1.31 -17.87
CA VAL A 429 28.78 1.43 -16.58
C VAL A 429 27.73 1.50 -15.49
N THR A 430 27.88 0.71 -14.43
CA THR A 430 27.02 0.80 -13.24
C THR A 430 27.83 1.37 -12.08
N ILE A 431 27.32 2.43 -11.47
CA ILE A 431 27.87 3.04 -10.25
C ILE A 431 26.90 2.76 -9.10
N VAL A 432 27.38 1.99 -8.13
CA VAL A 432 26.64 1.73 -6.89
C VAL A 432 27.06 2.77 -5.84
N PHE A 433 26.07 3.53 -5.37
CA PHE A 433 26.25 4.48 -4.25
C PHE A 433 26.09 3.70 -2.93
N ASP A 434 27.21 3.32 -2.32
CA ASP A 434 27.25 2.59 -1.06
C ASP A 434 27.39 3.57 0.12
N ASN A 435 26.29 3.89 0.77
CA ASN A 435 26.25 4.66 2.02
C ASN A 435 25.81 3.78 3.20
N ARG A 436 25.60 2.47 3.00
CA ARG A 436 25.17 1.47 4.01
C ARG A 436 23.88 1.83 4.71
N THR A 437 22.97 2.50 3.99
CA THR A 437 21.68 2.98 4.53
C THR A 437 20.61 2.92 3.46
N THR A 438 19.42 2.51 3.88
CA THR A 438 18.19 2.54 3.07
C THR A 438 17.39 3.79 3.35
#